data_404ffa3f2f978fbdf5898464f570e87a
#
_entry.id   404ffa3f2f978fbdf5898464f570e87a
#
_cell.length_a   1.000
_cell.length_b   1.000
_cell.length_c   1.000
_cell.angle_alpha   90.00
_cell.angle_beta   90.00
_cell.angle_gamma   90.00
#
_symmetry.space_group_name_H-M   'P 1'
#
loop_
_entity.id
_entity.type
_entity.pdbx_description
1 polymer ?
#
loop_
_entity_poly.entity_id
_entity_poly.type
_entity_poly.pdbx_seq_one_letter_code
_entity_poly.pdbx_strand_id
1 'polypeptide(L)'
;MDGHHTVEDTAICLGQALRQALGDKAGIRRFGEACIPLDESLARVVVDVSGRAYCVHRGEPTIMRHTLISSHGGASYDTVMNRHVFESFAMNAGICLHVRVLDGRDPHHITEAEFKALARALREATERDPRITGIPSTKGSL
;
A
#
# COMPACT_ATOMS: atom_id res chain seq x y z
N MET A 1 21.45 -0.52 -13.75
CA MET A 1 20.48 -1.16 -12.84
C MET A 1 19.12 -0.73 -13.30
N ASP A 2 18.21 -1.68 -13.50
CA ASP A 2 16.89 -1.40 -14.04
C ASP A 2 15.97 -0.84 -12.94
N GLY A 3 15.25 0.23 -13.25
CA GLY A 3 14.31 0.86 -12.30
C GLY A 3 13.20 -0.09 -11.82
N HIS A 4 12.79 -1.03 -12.68
CA HIS A 4 11.80 -2.06 -12.34
C HIS A 4 12.25 -2.90 -11.13
N HIS A 5 13.41 -3.55 -11.24
CA HIS A 5 13.94 -4.40 -10.16
C HIS A 5 14.18 -3.61 -8.87
N THR A 6 14.68 -2.36 -8.97
CA THR A 6 14.89 -1.52 -7.78
C THR A 6 13.59 -1.25 -7.04
N VAL A 7 12.53 -0.92 -7.76
CA VAL A 7 11.21 -0.62 -7.19
C VAL A 7 10.59 -1.87 -6.59
N GLU A 8 10.65 -3.00 -7.31
CA GLU A 8 10.14 -4.30 -6.83
C GLU A 8 10.85 -4.76 -5.56
N ASP A 9 12.19 -4.80 -5.58
CA ASP A 9 12.99 -5.23 -4.42
C ASP A 9 12.74 -4.34 -3.20
N THR A 10 12.56 -3.03 -3.42
CA THR A 10 12.20 -2.09 -2.35
C THR A 10 10.84 -2.45 -1.74
N ALA A 11 9.84 -2.74 -2.57
CA ALA A 11 8.51 -3.13 -2.10
C ALA A 11 8.54 -4.46 -1.32
N ILE A 12 9.30 -5.44 -1.81
CA ILE A 12 9.52 -6.74 -1.15
C ILE A 12 10.16 -6.53 0.23
N CYS A 13 11.28 -5.78 0.29
CA CYS A 13 12.00 -5.51 1.53
C CYS A 13 11.12 -4.76 2.55
N LEU A 14 10.37 -3.75 2.12
CA LEU A 14 9.45 -3.02 2.98
C LEU A 14 8.33 -3.92 3.51
N GLY A 15 7.77 -4.80 2.68
CA GLY A 15 6.76 -5.76 3.09
C GLY A 15 7.29 -6.74 4.14
N GLN A 16 8.47 -7.29 3.93
CA GLN A 16 9.14 -8.20 4.87
C GLN A 16 9.47 -7.49 6.19
N ALA A 17 9.97 -6.26 6.13
CA ALA A 17 10.28 -5.46 7.31
C ALA A 17 9.02 -5.17 8.14
N LEU A 18 7.90 -4.81 7.48
CA LEU A 18 6.62 -4.61 8.16
C LEU A 18 6.15 -5.89 8.84
N ARG A 19 6.18 -7.03 8.14
CA ARG A 19 5.80 -8.33 8.70
C ARG A 19 6.64 -8.68 9.93
N GLN A 20 7.94 -8.47 9.85
CA GLN A 20 8.86 -8.72 10.96
C GLN A 20 8.60 -7.79 12.15
N ALA A 21 8.37 -6.50 11.90
CA ALA A 21 8.09 -5.51 12.93
C ALA A 21 6.77 -5.76 13.67
N LEU A 22 5.76 -6.30 12.99
CA LEU A 22 4.45 -6.61 13.57
C LEU A 22 4.45 -7.88 14.45
N GLY A 23 5.41 -8.79 14.25
CA GLY A 23 5.52 -10.02 15.03
C GLY A 23 4.22 -10.83 15.03
N ASP A 24 3.68 -11.10 16.22
CA ASP A 24 2.43 -11.84 16.42
C ASP A 24 1.16 -11.01 16.17
N LYS A 25 1.30 -9.73 15.92
CA LYS A 25 0.19 -8.78 15.66
C LYS A 25 -0.76 -8.61 16.85
N ALA A 26 -0.31 -8.90 18.07
CA ALA A 26 -1.14 -8.73 19.26
C ALA A 26 -1.37 -7.23 19.56
N GLY A 27 -2.58 -6.88 19.98
CA GLY A 27 -2.95 -5.55 20.44
C GLY A 27 -3.04 -4.47 19.37
N ILE A 28 -2.97 -4.81 18.07
CA ILE A 28 -3.15 -3.84 16.99
C ILE A 28 -4.64 -3.71 16.59
N ARG A 29 -5.00 -2.60 15.94
CA ARG A 29 -6.36 -2.38 15.41
C ARG A 29 -6.71 -3.35 14.28
N ARG A 30 -5.72 -3.86 13.55
CA ARG A 30 -5.83 -4.80 12.46
C ARG A 30 -6.38 -4.20 11.15
N PHE A 31 -7.47 -3.43 11.22
CA PHE A 31 -8.08 -2.80 10.06
C PHE A 31 -7.73 -1.31 10.02
N GLY A 32 -7.49 -0.80 8.83
CA GLY A 32 -7.29 0.62 8.60
C GLY A 32 -7.76 1.04 7.22
N GLU A 33 -8.20 2.28 7.13
CA GLU A 33 -8.70 2.87 5.92
C GLU A 33 -8.26 4.32 5.80
N ALA A 34 -7.96 4.76 4.58
CA ALA A 34 -7.75 6.17 4.28
C ALA A 34 -8.23 6.52 2.89
N CYS A 35 -8.86 7.69 2.77
CA CYS A 35 -9.21 8.31 1.50
C CYS A 35 -8.46 9.65 1.42
N ILE A 36 -7.52 9.76 0.49
CA ILE A 36 -6.57 10.88 0.44
C ILE A 36 -6.66 11.59 -0.90
N PRO A 37 -6.92 12.90 -0.89
CA PRO A 37 -6.87 13.73 -2.07
C PRO A 37 -5.46 14.26 -2.33
N LEU A 38 -5.16 14.53 -3.57
CA LEU A 38 -4.09 15.40 -4.01
C LEU A 38 -4.58 16.15 -5.25
N ASP A 39 -4.84 17.43 -5.09
CA ASP A 39 -5.48 18.30 -6.08
C ASP A 39 -6.74 17.63 -6.69
N GLU A 40 -6.74 17.28 -7.97
CA GLU A 40 -7.86 16.63 -8.66
C GLU A 40 -7.90 15.10 -8.48
N SER A 41 -6.89 14.53 -7.83
CA SER A 41 -6.80 13.08 -7.65
C SER A 41 -7.31 12.66 -6.27
N LEU A 42 -7.94 11.50 -6.21
CA LEU A 42 -8.49 10.93 -4.98
C LEU A 42 -8.27 9.41 -4.98
N ALA A 43 -7.56 8.92 -3.98
CA ALA A 43 -7.33 7.49 -3.78
C ALA A 43 -7.85 7.02 -2.42
N ARG A 44 -8.42 5.81 -2.40
CA ARG A 44 -8.86 5.11 -1.19
C ARG A 44 -8.09 3.82 -1.01
N VAL A 45 -7.59 3.59 0.18
CA VAL A 45 -6.89 2.35 0.56
C VAL A 45 -7.54 1.75 1.81
N VAL A 46 -7.74 0.44 1.78
CA VAL A 46 -8.23 -0.36 2.92
C VAL A 46 -7.25 -1.51 3.16
N VAL A 47 -6.89 -1.70 4.42
CA VAL A 47 -5.92 -2.72 4.87
C VAL A 47 -6.57 -3.64 5.91
N ASP A 48 -6.37 -4.95 5.76
CA ASP A 48 -6.54 -5.94 6.83
C ASP A 48 -5.20 -6.66 7.07
N VAL A 49 -4.64 -6.50 8.26
CA VAL A 49 -3.41 -7.18 8.69
C VAL A 49 -3.75 -8.62 9.07
N SER A 50 -4.25 -9.38 8.10
CA SER A 50 -4.88 -10.70 8.27
C SER A 50 -3.90 -11.88 8.28
N GLY A 51 -2.62 -11.67 8.00
CA GLY A 51 -1.65 -12.76 7.76
C GLY A 51 -1.84 -13.49 6.42
N ARG A 52 -2.88 -13.16 5.66
CA ARG A 52 -3.19 -13.71 4.34
C ARG A 52 -3.00 -12.65 3.27
N ALA A 53 -1.97 -12.84 2.46
CA ALA A 53 -1.64 -11.91 1.41
C ALA A 53 -2.71 -11.88 0.30
N TYR A 54 -3.21 -10.71 -0.02
CA TYR A 54 -4.09 -10.46 -1.15
C TYR A 54 -4.02 -9.00 -1.55
N CYS A 55 -3.99 -8.71 -2.85
CA CYS A 55 -3.99 -7.33 -3.33
C CYS A 55 -5.05 -7.12 -4.41
N VAL A 56 -5.80 -6.05 -4.27
CA VAL A 56 -6.70 -5.54 -5.31
C VAL A 56 -6.31 -4.10 -5.62
N HIS A 57 -5.88 -3.86 -6.85
CA HIS A 57 -5.55 -2.53 -7.34
C HIS A 57 -6.44 -2.20 -8.54
N ARG A 58 -7.25 -1.13 -8.45
CA ARG A 58 -8.25 -0.76 -9.46
C ARG A 58 -8.50 0.74 -9.53
N GLY A 59 -9.01 1.16 -10.67
CA GLY A 59 -9.53 2.53 -10.88
C GLY A 59 -8.54 3.46 -11.57
N GLU A 60 -7.29 3.06 -11.76
CA GLU A 60 -6.35 3.87 -12.52
C GLU A 60 -6.82 4.10 -13.97
N PRO A 61 -6.76 5.34 -14.44
CA PRO A 61 -7.07 5.66 -15.84
C PRO A 61 -6.00 5.08 -16.78
N THR A 62 -6.36 4.93 -18.05
CA THR A 62 -5.49 4.28 -19.06
C THR A 62 -4.12 4.96 -19.20
N ILE A 63 -4.04 6.26 -18.97
CA ILE A 63 -2.78 7.00 -19.03
C ILE A 63 -1.71 6.43 -18.08
N MET A 64 -2.11 5.85 -16.95
CA MET A 64 -1.18 5.24 -15.97
C MET A 64 -0.39 4.06 -16.52
N ARG A 65 -0.79 3.50 -17.67
CA ARG A 65 -0.10 2.36 -18.27
C ARG A 65 1.16 2.73 -19.06
N HIS A 66 1.35 4.03 -19.34
CA HIS A 66 2.38 4.48 -20.28
C HIS A 66 3.06 5.79 -19.86
N THR A 67 2.95 6.19 -18.61
CA THR A 67 3.52 7.46 -18.15
C THR A 67 4.77 7.24 -17.32
N LEU A 68 5.78 8.06 -17.61
CA LEU A 68 6.97 8.18 -16.78
C LEU A 68 6.87 9.46 -15.96
N ILE A 69 6.86 9.31 -14.63
CA ILE A 69 7.03 10.44 -13.72
C ILE A 69 8.53 10.73 -13.64
N SER A 70 8.94 11.89 -14.16
CA SER A 70 10.34 12.29 -14.19
C SER A 70 10.63 13.32 -13.10
N SER A 71 11.73 13.14 -12.38
CA SER A 71 12.30 14.18 -11.52
C SER A 71 13.45 14.89 -12.25
N HIS A 72 13.63 16.19 -11.98
CA HIS A 72 14.75 16.95 -12.53
C HIS A 72 16.08 16.33 -12.06
N GLY A 73 16.80 15.67 -12.99
CA GLY A 73 18.10 15.03 -12.71
C GLY A 73 18.06 13.69 -11.98
N GLY A 74 16.88 13.11 -11.74
CA GLY A 74 16.69 11.81 -11.10
C GLY A 74 16.24 10.70 -12.06
N ALA A 75 16.14 9.48 -11.53
CA ALA A 75 15.56 8.36 -12.26
C ALA A 75 14.04 8.58 -12.46
N SER A 76 13.55 8.21 -13.64
CA SER A 76 12.13 8.23 -13.92
C SER A 76 11.42 7.04 -13.25
N TYR A 77 10.21 7.28 -12.77
CA TYR A 77 9.32 6.24 -12.24
C TYR A 77 8.24 5.91 -13.28
N ASP A 78 8.13 4.66 -13.66
CA ASP A 78 7.09 4.19 -14.56
C ASP A 78 5.82 3.87 -13.77
N THR A 79 4.72 4.57 -14.07
CA THR A 79 3.45 4.42 -13.34
C THR A 79 2.80 3.05 -13.49
N VAL A 80 3.15 2.28 -14.52
CA VAL A 80 2.72 0.87 -14.64
C VAL A 80 3.16 0.03 -13.44
N MET A 81 4.20 0.48 -12.74
CA MET A 81 4.75 -0.20 -11.56
C MET A 81 3.88 -0.03 -10.31
N ASN A 82 2.94 0.93 -10.25
CA ASN A 82 2.09 1.14 -9.07
C ASN A 82 1.46 -0.17 -8.61
N ARG A 83 0.76 -0.85 -9.51
CA ARG A 83 0.12 -2.12 -9.21
C ARG A 83 1.13 -3.16 -8.71
N HIS A 84 2.26 -3.28 -9.36
CA HIS A 84 3.30 -4.26 -9.02
C HIS A 84 3.90 -3.99 -7.64
N VAL A 85 4.13 -2.72 -7.29
CA VAL A 85 4.59 -2.31 -5.95
C VAL A 85 3.58 -2.72 -4.87
N PHE A 86 2.29 -2.42 -5.04
CA PHE A 86 1.27 -2.76 -4.06
C PHE A 86 1.10 -4.28 -3.92
N GLU A 87 1.16 -5.03 -5.03
CA GLU A 87 1.11 -6.49 -5.02
C GLU A 87 2.33 -7.07 -4.29
N SER A 88 3.55 -6.67 -4.65
CA SER A 88 4.80 -7.15 -4.03
C SER A 88 4.85 -6.83 -2.54
N PHE A 89 4.46 -5.61 -2.16
CA PHE A 89 4.38 -5.20 -0.75
C PHE A 89 3.37 -6.04 0.03
N ALA A 90 2.13 -6.16 -0.46
CA ALA A 90 1.07 -6.90 0.22
C ALA A 90 1.40 -8.38 0.39
N MET A 91 1.99 -9.00 -0.64
CA MET A 91 2.40 -10.42 -0.61
C MET A 91 3.47 -10.66 0.45
N ASN A 92 4.48 -9.79 0.57
CA ASN A 92 5.58 -9.94 1.51
C ASN A 92 5.22 -9.50 2.93
N ALA A 93 4.33 -8.51 3.09
CA ALA A 93 3.80 -8.10 4.38
C ALA A 93 2.78 -9.10 4.96
N GLY A 94 2.18 -9.95 4.13
CA GLY A 94 1.12 -10.88 4.56
C GLY A 94 -0.18 -10.15 4.91
N ILE A 95 -0.54 -9.11 4.15
CA ILE A 95 -1.74 -8.30 4.37
C ILE A 95 -2.73 -8.44 3.22
N CYS A 96 -4.01 -8.22 3.51
CA CYS A 96 -5.01 -7.97 2.48
C CYS A 96 -5.09 -6.46 2.23
N LEU A 97 -4.82 -6.05 0.99
CA LEU A 97 -4.71 -4.66 0.57
C LEU A 97 -5.66 -4.37 -0.58
N HIS A 98 -6.50 -3.36 -0.43
CA HIS A 98 -7.34 -2.83 -1.50
C HIS A 98 -6.95 -1.39 -1.78
N VAL A 99 -6.52 -1.10 -3.00
CA VAL A 99 -6.18 0.24 -3.50
C VAL A 99 -7.18 0.60 -4.61
N ARG A 100 -7.80 1.76 -4.47
CA ARG A 100 -8.74 2.28 -5.47
C ARG A 100 -8.46 3.74 -5.79
N VAL A 101 -8.18 4.02 -7.04
CA VAL A 101 -8.26 5.38 -7.58
C VAL A 101 -9.74 5.70 -7.82
N LEU A 102 -10.25 6.73 -7.17
CA LEU A 102 -11.64 7.17 -7.26
C LEU A 102 -11.79 8.27 -8.30
N ASP A 103 -10.80 9.15 -8.40
CA ASP A 103 -10.71 10.22 -9.38
C ASP A 103 -9.24 10.59 -9.62
N GLY A 104 -8.92 11.18 -10.77
CA GLY A 104 -7.59 11.68 -11.10
C GLY A 104 -7.28 11.67 -12.59
N ARG A 105 -6.40 12.59 -12.99
CA ARG A 105 -5.93 12.71 -14.38
C ARG A 105 -4.42 12.90 -14.49
N ASP A 106 -3.78 13.49 -13.49
CA ASP A 106 -2.33 13.62 -13.43
C ASP A 106 -1.70 12.37 -12.83
N PRO A 107 -0.82 11.64 -13.57
CA PRO A 107 -0.21 10.40 -13.10
C PRO A 107 0.64 10.55 -11.84
N HIS A 108 1.30 11.68 -11.64
CA HIS A 108 2.06 11.96 -10.42
C HIS A 108 1.11 12.11 -9.23
N HIS A 109 0.04 12.92 -9.37
CA HIS A 109 -0.93 13.14 -8.31
C HIS A 109 -1.66 11.83 -7.92
N ILE A 110 -2.04 11.02 -8.91
CA ILE A 110 -2.64 9.70 -8.66
C ILE A 110 -1.69 8.82 -7.86
N THR A 111 -0.46 8.64 -8.34
CA THR A 111 0.55 7.80 -7.68
C THR A 111 0.80 8.27 -6.24
N GLU A 112 1.01 9.55 -6.03
CA GLU A 112 1.27 10.12 -4.71
C GLU A 112 0.05 9.96 -3.77
N ALA A 113 -1.17 10.16 -4.27
CA ALA A 113 -2.41 9.96 -3.50
C ALA A 113 -2.55 8.50 -3.03
N GLU A 114 -2.25 7.53 -3.90
CA GLU A 114 -2.27 6.10 -3.55
C GLU A 114 -1.27 5.75 -2.45
N PHE A 115 -0.01 6.21 -2.56
CA PHE A 115 1.01 5.95 -1.55
C PHE A 115 0.70 6.64 -0.22
N LYS A 116 0.19 7.87 -0.25
CA LYS A 116 -0.27 8.56 0.96
C LYS A 116 -1.43 7.83 1.63
N ALA A 117 -2.39 7.35 0.84
CA ALA A 117 -3.53 6.58 1.36
C ALA A 117 -3.07 5.26 1.98
N LEU A 118 -2.13 4.53 1.34
CA LEU A 118 -1.53 3.33 1.91
C LEU A 118 -0.85 3.61 3.25
N ALA A 119 -0.02 4.65 3.32
CA ALA A 119 0.70 4.99 4.56
C ALA A 119 -0.26 5.32 5.72
N ARG A 120 -1.35 6.04 5.44
CA ARG A 120 -2.36 6.38 6.44
C ARG A 120 -3.18 5.18 6.89
N ALA A 121 -3.61 4.33 5.96
CA ALA A 121 -4.33 3.11 6.26
C ALA A 121 -3.48 2.12 7.08
N LEU A 122 -2.20 1.96 6.72
CA LEU A 122 -1.25 1.15 7.49
C LEU A 122 -1.04 1.68 8.89
N ARG A 123 -0.86 3.01 9.05
CA ARG A 123 -0.73 3.63 10.36
C ARG A 123 -1.93 3.28 11.25
N GLU A 124 -3.14 3.41 10.73
CA GLU A 124 -4.35 3.07 11.48
C GLU A 124 -4.40 1.58 11.83
N ALA A 125 -4.16 0.70 10.85
CA ALA A 125 -4.23 -0.75 11.04
C ALA A 125 -3.21 -1.27 12.07
N THR A 126 -2.03 -0.64 12.16
CA THR A 126 -0.93 -1.06 13.03
C THR A 126 -0.92 -0.33 14.38
N GLU A 127 -1.78 0.68 14.58
CA GLU A 127 -1.91 1.39 15.84
C GLU A 127 -2.36 0.43 16.95
N ARG A 128 -1.75 0.56 18.13
CA ARG A 128 -2.16 -0.23 19.28
C ARG A 128 -3.50 0.26 19.85
N ASP A 129 -4.41 -0.67 20.07
CA ASP A 129 -5.69 -0.40 20.74
C ASP A 129 -5.64 -1.03 22.15
N PRO A 130 -5.66 -0.21 23.22
CA PRO A 130 -5.56 -0.72 24.60
C PRO A 130 -6.73 -1.64 24.99
N ARG A 131 -7.82 -1.63 24.22
CA ARG A 131 -8.98 -2.51 24.44
C ARG A 131 -8.77 -3.92 23.89
N ILE A 132 -7.73 -4.12 23.04
CA ILE A 132 -7.41 -5.40 22.41
C ILE A 132 -6.26 -6.05 23.19
N THR A 133 -6.56 -7.12 23.94
CA THR A 133 -5.60 -7.79 24.83
C THR A 133 -4.92 -9.02 24.21
N GLY A 134 -5.03 -9.25 22.92
CA GLY A 134 -4.43 -10.39 22.25
C GLY A 134 -4.42 -10.21 20.75
N ILE A 135 -4.34 -11.32 20.01
CA ILE A 135 -4.41 -11.30 18.55
C ILE A 135 -5.86 -11.00 18.13
N PRO A 136 -6.13 -9.94 17.37
CA PRO A 136 -7.48 -9.53 16.98
C PRO A 136 -8.09 -10.47 15.92
N SER A 137 -8.26 -11.74 16.28
CA SER A 137 -8.78 -12.80 15.41
C SER A 137 -9.56 -13.81 16.23
N THR A 138 -10.74 -14.19 15.78
CA THR A 138 -11.53 -15.28 16.37
C THR A 138 -10.87 -16.65 16.23
N LYS A 139 -9.85 -16.75 15.36
CA LYS A 139 -9.06 -17.98 15.16
C LYS A 139 -7.80 -18.03 16.05
N GLY A 140 -7.51 -16.98 16.82
CA GLY A 140 -6.32 -16.90 17.66
C GLY A 140 -5.00 -16.73 16.90
N SER A 141 -5.05 -16.51 15.58
CA SER A 141 -3.87 -16.27 14.73
C SER A 141 -4.20 -15.33 13.57
N LEU A 142 -3.19 -14.64 13.08
CA LEU A 142 -3.21 -13.76 11.90
C LEU A 142 -2.00 -14.03 11.00
#